data_b9df8728038f115e28e85199fb751a31
#
_entry.id   b9df8728038f115e28e85199fb751a31
#
_cell.length_a   1.000
_cell.length_b   1.000
_cell.length_c   1.000
_cell.angle_alpha   90.00
_cell.angle_beta   90.00
_cell.angle_gamma   90.00
#
_symmetry.space_group_name_H-M   'P 1'
#
loop_
_entity.id
_entity.type
_entity.pdbx_description
1 polymer ?
#
loop_
_entity_poly.entity_id
_entity_poly.type
_entity_poly.pdbx_seq_one_letter_code
_entity_poly.pdbx_strand_id
1 'polypeptide(L)'
;CTNSWPTVPRADYEATLQRIEAERRRLASEYGRAGREVGRAAVRAEARTFVTTVIVDELFPAWLGMPWGLGRSSTANRAHAPGMTVACGYFVSAVLENAGLRVNTRFTYAQAPALQVQRTLAPEDVHRYFSVPAETLAAEIAGLGAGLYIIGLSNHIGCVVVDAAGVRLVHASYTGAQVVTSEPLATAQAIINSRAKGYFVSPVMHDDRLADLWLRGASVPLRKS
;
A
#
# COMPACT_ATOMS: atom_id res chain seq x y z
N CYS A 1 -10.67 21.38 -2.68
CA CYS A 1 -9.71 21.56 -1.57
C CYS A 1 -8.63 20.50 -1.74
N THR A 2 -7.45 20.89 -2.21
CA THR A 2 -6.26 20.04 -2.25
C THR A 2 -5.80 19.84 -0.82
N ASN A 3 -6.00 18.63 -0.26
CA ASN A 3 -5.33 18.24 0.98
C ASN A 3 -3.83 18.16 0.67
N SER A 4 -3.13 19.26 0.83
CA SER A 4 -1.66 19.27 0.79
C SER A 4 -1.17 18.71 2.13
N TRP A 5 -0.82 17.44 2.14
CA TRP A 5 -0.08 16.88 3.24
C TRP A 5 1.32 17.51 3.25
N PRO A 6 1.87 17.90 4.41
CA PRO A 6 3.20 18.46 4.47
C PRO A 6 4.23 17.42 4.00
N THR A 7 5.20 17.84 3.19
CA THR A 7 6.33 16.98 2.81
C THR A 7 7.19 16.69 4.04
N VAL A 8 7.39 15.41 4.34
CA VAL A 8 8.21 14.96 5.47
C VAL A 8 9.68 15.04 5.08
N PRO A 9 10.56 15.69 5.86
CA PRO A 9 12.00 15.74 5.60
C PRO A 9 12.62 14.34 5.54
N ARG A 10 13.67 14.15 4.75
CA ARG A 10 14.33 12.84 4.58
C ARG A 10 14.86 12.26 5.89
N ALA A 11 15.41 13.08 6.77
CA ALA A 11 15.93 12.64 8.08
C ALA A 11 14.80 12.03 8.93
N ASP A 12 13.61 12.65 8.91
CA ASP A 12 12.44 12.17 9.62
C ASP A 12 11.92 10.86 9.02
N TYR A 13 12.06 10.68 7.70
CA TYR A 13 11.68 9.44 7.02
C TYR A 13 12.53 8.25 7.46
N GLU A 14 13.85 8.39 7.53
CA GLU A 14 14.73 7.32 8.02
C GLU A 14 14.47 7.00 9.51
N ALA A 15 14.20 8.01 10.32
CA ALA A 15 13.79 7.81 11.72
C ALA A 15 12.46 7.05 11.81
N THR A 16 11.50 7.36 10.93
CA THR A 16 10.26 6.61 10.82
C THR A 16 10.52 5.13 10.51
N LEU A 17 11.39 4.82 9.55
CA LEU A 17 11.71 3.43 9.22
C LEU A 17 12.36 2.66 10.38
N GLN A 18 13.25 3.34 11.13
CA GLN A 18 13.87 2.74 12.32
C GLN A 18 12.82 2.46 13.40
N ARG A 19 11.89 3.38 13.63
CA ARG A 19 10.79 3.22 14.56
C ARG A 19 9.85 2.07 14.17
N ILE A 20 9.53 1.93 12.88
CA ILE A 20 8.72 0.82 12.35
C ILE A 20 9.38 -0.52 12.69
N GLU A 21 10.68 -0.65 12.44
CA GLU A 21 11.39 -1.89 12.74
C GLU A 21 11.51 -2.14 14.24
N ALA A 22 11.69 -1.10 15.06
CA ALA A 22 11.69 -1.22 16.52
C ALA A 22 10.34 -1.72 17.05
N GLU A 23 9.24 -1.15 16.55
CA GLU A 23 7.89 -1.56 16.94
C GLU A 23 7.56 -2.98 16.47
N ARG A 24 7.96 -3.35 15.25
CA ARG A 24 7.82 -4.72 14.78
C ARG A 24 8.51 -5.71 15.74
N ARG A 25 9.73 -5.40 16.20
CA ARG A 25 10.46 -6.25 17.15
C ARG A 25 9.78 -6.31 18.52
N ARG A 26 9.25 -5.20 19.00
CA ARG A 26 8.47 -5.15 20.24
C ARG A 26 7.29 -6.10 20.17
N LEU A 27 6.45 -5.94 19.15
CA LEU A 27 5.27 -6.78 18.91
C LEU A 27 5.63 -8.25 18.66
N ALA A 28 6.72 -8.52 17.95
CA ALA A 28 7.23 -9.88 17.75
C ALA A 28 7.61 -10.56 19.09
N SER A 29 8.24 -9.80 19.99
CA SER A 29 8.56 -10.30 21.33
C SER A 29 7.32 -10.59 22.17
N GLU A 30 6.31 -9.73 22.10
CA GLU A 30 5.02 -9.96 22.77
C GLU A 30 4.28 -11.15 22.19
N TYR A 31 4.25 -11.28 20.87
CA TYR A 31 3.69 -12.42 20.16
C TYR A 31 4.34 -13.75 20.59
N GLY A 32 5.67 -13.74 20.73
CA GLY A 32 6.42 -14.92 21.21
C GLY A 32 6.12 -15.28 22.68
N ARG A 33 5.85 -14.29 23.52
CA ARG A 33 5.48 -14.48 24.93
C ARG A 33 4.01 -14.83 25.15
N ALA A 34 3.16 -14.51 24.17
CA ALA A 34 1.73 -14.81 24.23
C ALA A 34 1.51 -16.34 24.13
N GLY A 35 1.38 -17.00 25.29
CA GLY A 35 1.24 -18.46 25.37
C GLY A 35 -0.11 -19.02 24.88
N ARG A 36 -1.13 -18.17 24.72
CA ARG A 36 -2.48 -18.55 24.31
C ARG A 36 -2.86 -17.85 23.02
N GLU A 37 -3.74 -18.50 22.22
CA GLU A 37 -4.20 -17.96 20.95
C GLU A 37 -4.91 -16.60 21.10
N VAL A 38 -5.68 -16.40 22.17
CA VAL A 38 -6.33 -15.11 22.46
C VAL A 38 -5.29 -13.97 22.57
N GLY A 39 -4.17 -14.21 23.26
CA GLY A 39 -3.10 -13.22 23.36
C GLY A 39 -2.42 -12.95 22.01
N ARG A 40 -2.18 -14.00 21.21
CA ARG A 40 -1.62 -13.86 19.86
C ARG A 40 -2.54 -13.11 18.91
N ALA A 41 -3.85 -13.37 18.97
CA ALA A 41 -4.86 -12.66 18.19
C ALA A 41 -4.85 -11.15 18.51
N ALA A 42 -4.72 -10.77 19.77
CA ALA A 42 -4.61 -9.36 20.17
C ALA A 42 -3.36 -8.69 19.58
N VAL A 43 -2.20 -9.35 19.65
CA VAL A 43 -0.95 -8.82 19.06
C VAL A 43 -1.04 -8.73 17.54
N ARG A 44 -1.67 -9.71 16.86
CA ARG A 44 -1.93 -9.61 15.40
C ARG A 44 -2.82 -8.42 15.06
N ALA A 45 -3.87 -8.18 15.85
CA ALA A 45 -4.75 -7.03 15.64
C ALA A 45 -3.99 -5.70 15.81
N GLU A 46 -3.14 -5.59 16.83
CA GLU A 46 -2.27 -4.44 17.04
C GLU A 46 -1.28 -4.24 15.88
N ALA A 47 -0.66 -5.31 15.41
CA ALA A 47 0.24 -5.27 14.26
C ALA A 47 -0.48 -4.80 12.98
N ARG A 48 -1.70 -5.29 12.71
CA ARG A 48 -2.51 -4.84 11.56
C ARG A 48 -2.82 -3.35 11.64
N THR A 49 -3.27 -2.89 12.79
CA THR A 49 -3.56 -1.47 13.04
C THR A 49 -2.29 -0.63 12.85
N PHE A 50 -1.19 -1.02 13.49
CA PHE A 50 0.07 -0.30 13.38
C PHE A 50 0.55 -0.16 11.95
N VAL A 51 0.62 -1.26 11.18
CA VAL A 51 1.09 -1.24 9.78
C VAL A 51 0.19 -0.37 8.91
N THR A 52 -1.12 -0.48 9.07
CA THR A 52 -2.07 0.34 8.31
C THR A 52 -1.90 1.83 8.64
N THR A 53 -1.85 2.17 9.92
CA THR A 53 -1.68 3.56 10.39
C THR A 53 -0.37 4.15 9.89
N VAL A 54 0.75 3.45 10.02
CA VAL A 54 2.05 3.99 9.60
C VAL A 54 2.14 4.17 8.09
N ILE A 55 1.50 3.30 7.29
CA ILE A 55 1.44 3.47 5.84
C ILE A 55 0.64 4.73 5.50
N VAL A 56 -0.55 4.88 6.08
CA VAL A 56 -1.49 5.94 5.73
C VAL A 56 -1.01 7.29 6.25
N ASP A 57 -0.56 7.35 7.49
CA ASP A 57 -0.33 8.62 8.19
C ASP A 57 1.13 9.11 8.12
N GLU A 58 2.07 8.23 7.75
CA GLU A 58 3.49 8.59 7.73
C GLU A 58 4.17 8.29 6.39
N LEU A 59 4.04 7.06 5.87
CA LEU A 59 4.74 6.71 4.63
C LEU A 59 4.11 7.40 3.42
N PHE A 60 2.80 7.37 3.24
CA PHE A 60 2.17 8.08 2.11
C PHE A 60 2.49 9.56 2.10
N PRO A 61 2.31 10.32 3.21
CA PRO A 61 2.70 11.74 3.24
C PRO A 61 4.13 12.00 2.79
N ALA A 62 5.07 11.17 3.22
CA ALA A 62 6.46 11.31 2.86
C ALA A 62 6.75 11.09 1.36
N TRP A 63 5.93 10.29 0.67
CA TRP A 63 6.07 10.03 -0.75
C TRP A 63 5.39 11.07 -1.67
N LEU A 64 4.45 11.87 -1.14
CA LEU A 64 3.72 12.84 -1.96
C LEU A 64 4.64 13.82 -2.66
N GLY A 65 4.34 14.11 -3.92
CA GLY A 65 5.14 15.00 -4.76
C GLY A 65 6.39 14.35 -5.35
N MET A 66 6.72 13.11 -5.00
CA MET A 66 7.83 12.40 -5.65
C MET A 66 7.54 12.22 -7.14
N PRO A 67 8.46 12.61 -8.06
CA PRO A 67 8.23 12.51 -9.50
C PRO A 67 7.98 11.06 -9.95
N TRP A 68 6.95 10.87 -10.78
CA TRP A 68 6.73 9.64 -11.50
C TRP A 68 7.68 9.50 -12.69
N GLY A 69 7.98 8.28 -13.08
CA GLY A 69 8.75 8.00 -14.30
C GLY A 69 8.71 6.53 -14.68
N LEU A 70 9.28 6.24 -15.86
CA LEU A 70 9.56 4.89 -16.33
C LEU A 70 11.05 4.77 -16.65
N GLY A 71 11.60 3.56 -16.48
CA GLY A 71 13.01 3.31 -16.79
C GLY A 71 13.89 3.08 -15.55
N ARG A 72 15.21 3.11 -15.74
CA ARG A 72 16.19 2.69 -14.71
C ARG A 72 16.18 3.58 -13.45
N SER A 73 15.91 4.87 -13.59
CA SER A 73 15.83 5.82 -12.46
C SER A 73 14.50 5.77 -11.72
N SER A 74 13.52 5.01 -12.21
CA SER A 74 12.14 4.96 -11.66
C SER A 74 11.94 3.87 -10.62
N THR A 75 13.00 3.47 -9.94
CA THR A 75 13.04 2.36 -8.98
C THR A 75 13.31 2.83 -7.55
N ALA A 76 12.98 4.07 -7.21
CA ALA A 76 13.20 4.60 -5.88
C ALA A 76 12.62 3.68 -4.79
N ASN A 77 13.36 3.50 -3.71
CA ASN A 77 12.95 2.69 -2.55
C ASN A 77 12.83 3.52 -1.26
N ARG A 78 13.03 4.81 -1.38
CA ARG A 78 12.87 5.81 -0.31
C ARG A 78 12.19 7.04 -0.89
N ALA A 79 11.34 7.65 -0.08
CA ALA A 79 10.72 8.92 -0.42
C ALA A 79 11.79 9.97 -0.74
N HIS A 80 11.56 10.76 -1.76
CA HIS A 80 12.44 11.84 -2.21
C HIS A 80 13.92 11.45 -2.39
N ALA A 81 14.18 10.21 -2.82
CA ALA A 81 15.54 9.78 -3.16
C ALA A 81 16.14 10.70 -4.26
N PRO A 82 17.31 11.33 -4.03
CA PRO A 82 17.87 12.30 -4.96
C PRO A 82 18.09 11.73 -6.36
N GLY A 83 17.67 12.47 -7.40
CA GLY A 83 17.83 12.05 -8.79
C GLY A 83 16.99 10.84 -9.21
N MET A 84 16.09 10.36 -8.36
CA MET A 84 15.23 9.22 -8.64
C MET A 84 13.80 9.67 -8.93
N THR A 85 13.12 8.84 -9.70
CA THR A 85 11.67 8.88 -9.90
C THR A 85 11.08 7.56 -9.37
N VAL A 86 9.76 7.40 -9.41
CA VAL A 86 9.13 6.16 -9.01
C VAL A 86 8.01 5.76 -9.98
N ALA A 87 8.03 4.51 -10.45
CA ALA A 87 6.90 3.93 -11.18
C ALA A 87 5.90 3.31 -10.20
N CYS A 88 4.65 3.13 -10.65
CA CYS A 88 3.53 2.70 -9.81
C CYS A 88 3.80 1.42 -9.01
N GLY A 89 4.33 0.37 -9.66
CA GLY A 89 4.66 -0.88 -8.98
C GLY A 89 5.81 -0.74 -7.98
N TYR A 90 6.80 0.10 -8.29
CA TYR A 90 7.91 0.39 -7.38
C TYR A 90 7.46 1.21 -6.17
N PHE A 91 6.54 2.15 -6.35
CA PHE A 91 5.93 2.89 -5.24
C PHE A 91 5.23 1.94 -4.25
N VAL A 92 4.29 1.12 -4.74
CA VAL A 92 3.55 0.16 -3.89
C VAL A 92 4.50 -0.80 -3.19
N SER A 93 5.46 -1.38 -3.93
CA SER A 93 6.42 -2.34 -3.35
C SER A 93 7.35 -1.69 -2.33
N ALA A 94 7.79 -0.45 -2.57
CA ALA A 94 8.63 0.29 -1.63
C ALA A 94 7.87 0.65 -0.34
N VAL A 95 6.61 1.06 -0.45
CA VAL A 95 5.78 1.35 0.73
C VAL A 95 5.58 0.09 1.58
N LEU A 96 5.26 -1.06 0.97
CA LEU A 96 5.12 -2.33 1.68
C LEU A 96 6.42 -2.74 2.39
N GLU A 97 7.55 -2.65 1.68
CA GLU A 97 8.88 -2.94 2.23
C GLU A 97 9.23 -1.99 3.40
N ASN A 98 8.98 -0.70 3.23
CA ASN A 98 9.25 0.32 4.25
C ASN A 98 8.33 0.18 5.47
N ALA A 99 7.13 -0.36 5.32
CA ALA A 99 6.25 -0.74 6.42
C ALA A 99 6.67 -2.04 7.14
N GLY A 100 7.80 -2.64 6.76
CA GLY A 100 8.36 -3.83 7.38
C GLY A 100 7.89 -5.15 6.79
N LEU A 101 7.08 -5.15 5.73
CA LEU A 101 6.73 -6.36 5.00
C LEU A 101 7.93 -6.83 4.17
N ARG A 102 8.43 -8.01 4.43
CA ARG A 102 9.57 -8.58 3.71
C ARG A 102 9.10 -9.21 2.39
N VAL A 103 8.70 -8.37 1.45
CA VAL A 103 8.48 -8.81 0.07
C VAL A 103 9.78 -9.43 -0.45
N ASN A 104 9.75 -10.62 -1.03
CA ASN A 104 10.94 -11.43 -1.30
C ASN A 104 11.94 -10.72 -2.22
N THR A 105 11.47 -9.97 -3.20
CA THR A 105 12.24 -8.91 -3.86
C THR A 105 11.30 -7.78 -4.26
N ARG A 106 11.65 -6.57 -3.90
CA ARG A 106 10.91 -5.38 -4.30
C ARG A 106 10.76 -5.28 -5.82
N PHE A 107 11.81 -5.61 -6.57
CA PHE A 107 11.79 -5.58 -8.03
C PHE A 107 10.81 -6.59 -8.62
N THR A 108 10.73 -7.79 -8.07
CA THR A 108 9.78 -8.81 -8.50
C THR A 108 8.34 -8.35 -8.28
N TYR A 109 8.03 -7.82 -7.10
CA TYR A 109 6.71 -7.25 -6.81
C TYR A 109 6.36 -6.08 -7.72
N ALA A 110 7.30 -5.16 -7.92
CA ALA A 110 7.10 -3.96 -8.72
C ALA A 110 6.79 -4.25 -10.20
N GLN A 111 7.27 -5.37 -10.72
CA GLN A 111 7.09 -5.79 -12.11
C GLN A 111 5.98 -6.83 -12.29
N ALA A 112 5.43 -7.35 -11.20
CA ALA A 112 4.35 -8.33 -11.26
C ALA A 112 3.02 -7.69 -11.67
N PRO A 113 2.12 -8.45 -12.31
CA PRO A 113 0.74 -8.02 -12.47
C PRO A 113 0.10 -7.68 -11.11
N ALA A 114 -0.66 -6.60 -11.05
CA ALA A 114 -1.31 -6.17 -9.80
C ALA A 114 -2.13 -7.29 -9.14
N LEU A 115 -2.87 -8.06 -9.94
CA LEU A 115 -3.65 -9.20 -9.45
C LEU A 115 -2.79 -10.27 -8.77
N GLN A 116 -1.56 -10.49 -9.23
CA GLN A 116 -0.63 -11.44 -8.60
C GLN A 116 -0.15 -10.93 -7.24
N VAL A 117 0.15 -9.63 -7.14
CA VAL A 117 0.48 -8.96 -5.86
C VAL A 117 -0.71 -9.10 -4.89
N GLN A 118 -1.91 -8.76 -5.34
CA GLN A 118 -3.13 -8.83 -4.56
C GLN A 118 -3.41 -10.25 -4.03
N ARG A 119 -3.35 -11.27 -4.89
CA ARG A 119 -3.50 -12.68 -4.49
C ARG A 119 -2.39 -13.17 -3.55
N THR A 120 -1.25 -12.50 -3.54
CA THR A 120 -0.19 -12.81 -2.58
C THR A 120 -0.49 -12.24 -1.20
N LEU A 121 -0.97 -11.00 -1.15
CA LEU A 121 -1.24 -10.29 0.11
C LEU A 121 -2.57 -10.71 0.72
N ALA A 122 -3.62 -10.89 -0.10
CA ALA A 122 -4.98 -11.26 0.31
C ALA A 122 -5.54 -12.35 -0.62
N PRO A 123 -5.12 -13.62 -0.45
CA PRO A 123 -5.42 -14.69 -1.42
C PRO A 123 -6.90 -14.97 -1.63
N GLU A 124 -7.70 -14.83 -0.58
CA GLU A 124 -9.13 -15.16 -0.59
C GLU A 124 -10.02 -13.90 -0.68
N ASP A 125 -9.42 -12.70 -0.79
CA ASP A 125 -10.15 -11.45 -0.66
C ASP A 125 -9.75 -10.47 -1.79
N VAL A 126 -10.07 -10.85 -3.03
CA VAL A 126 -9.90 -10.02 -4.22
C VAL A 126 -11.25 -9.74 -4.85
N HIS A 127 -11.72 -8.51 -4.69
CA HIS A 127 -12.95 -8.02 -5.30
C HIS A 127 -12.71 -7.58 -6.75
N ARG A 128 -13.66 -7.87 -7.62
CA ARG A 128 -13.56 -7.59 -9.06
C ARG A 128 -14.73 -6.73 -9.50
N TYR A 129 -14.43 -5.63 -10.19
CA TYR A 129 -15.41 -4.71 -10.70
C TYR A 129 -15.19 -4.49 -12.21
N PHE A 130 -16.23 -4.59 -13.01
CA PHE A 130 -16.14 -4.44 -14.46
C PHE A 130 -17.11 -3.38 -14.96
N SER A 131 -16.61 -2.46 -15.79
CA SER A 131 -17.40 -1.42 -16.46
C SER A 131 -18.17 -0.48 -15.52
N VAL A 132 -17.89 -0.47 -14.22
CA VAL A 132 -18.53 0.43 -13.27
C VAL A 132 -17.95 1.85 -13.37
N PRO A 133 -18.77 2.91 -13.23
CA PRO A 133 -18.29 4.28 -13.09
C PRO A 133 -17.42 4.48 -11.87
N ALA A 134 -16.54 5.49 -11.90
CA ALA A 134 -15.62 5.76 -10.79
C ALA A 134 -16.32 6.09 -9.47
N GLU A 135 -17.44 6.82 -9.53
CA GLU A 135 -18.26 7.12 -8.36
C GLU A 135 -18.89 5.86 -7.76
N THR A 136 -19.39 4.96 -8.61
CA THR A 136 -19.96 3.67 -8.17
C THR A 136 -18.85 2.81 -7.55
N LEU A 137 -17.68 2.75 -8.18
CA LEU A 137 -16.53 2.03 -7.63
C LEU A 137 -16.12 2.56 -6.25
N ALA A 138 -16.10 3.89 -6.08
CA ALA A 138 -15.80 4.51 -4.78
C ALA A 138 -16.82 4.10 -3.71
N ALA A 139 -18.12 4.09 -4.04
CA ALA A 139 -19.16 3.67 -3.12
C ALA A 139 -19.06 2.17 -2.75
N GLU A 140 -18.78 1.31 -3.72
CA GLU A 140 -18.57 -0.12 -3.50
C GLU A 140 -17.35 -0.38 -2.59
N ILE A 141 -16.23 0.32 -2.83
CA ILE A 141 -15.04 0.19 -1.98
C ILE A 141 -15.30 0.74 -0.58
N ALA A 142 -16.02 1.86 -0.44
CA ALA A 142 -16.44 2.37 0.86
C ALA A 142 -17.24 1.32 1.65
N GLY A 143 -18.07 0.54 0.96
CA GLY A 143 -18.85 -0.57 1.56
C GLY A 143 -18.01 -1.72 2.09
N LEU A 144 -16.74 -1.86 1.66
CA LEU A 144 -15.81 -2.86 2.21
C LEU A 144 -15.32 -2.47 3.62
N GLY A 145 -15.49 -1.21 4.03
CA GLY A 145 -15.08 -0.70 5.34
C GLY A 145 -13.83 0.16 5.32
N ALA A 146 -13.59 0.85 6.44
CA ALA A 146 -12.39 1.66 6.62
C ALA A 146 -11.11 0.79 6.59
N GLY A 147 -10.08 1.27 5.90
CA GLY A 147 -8.84 0.52 5.78
C GLY A 147 -7.98 0.90 4.58
N LEU A 148 -6.94 0.08 4.39
CA LEU A 148 -5.98 0.20 3.30
C LEU A 148 -6.20 -0.96 2.31
N TYR A 149 -6.27 -0.63 1.03
CA TYR A 149 -6.46 -1.57 -0.07
C TYR A 149 -5.42 -1.36 -1.16
N ILE A 150 -5.14 -2.39 -1.95
CA ILE A 150 -4.45 -2.28 -3.24
C ILE A 150 -5.50 -2.32 -4.34
N ILE A 151 -5.36 -1.43 -5.31
CA ILE A 151 -6.15 -1.43 -6.53
C ILE A 151 -5.28 -1.73 -7.74
N GLY A 152 -5.66 -2.76 -8.49
CA GLY A 152 -5.09 -3.10 -9.79
C GLY A 152 -5.97 -2.55 -10.90
N LEU A 153 -5.35 -1.83 -11.82
CA LEU A 153 -5.93 -1.21 -13.00
C LEU A 153 -5.37 -1.85 -14.27
N SER A 154 -5.82 -1.43 -15.44
CA SER A 154 -5.41 -2.05 -16.71
C SER A 154 -3.90 -2.08 -16.94
N ASN A 155 -3.21 -0.99 -16.64
CA ASN A 155 -1.75 -0.85 -16.78
C ASN A 155 -1.14 -0.11 -15.58
N HIS A 156 -1.79 -0.18 -14.41
CA HIS A 156 -1.40 0.59 -13.25
C HIS A 156 -1.76 -0.13 -11.96
N ILE A 157 -1.07 0.22 -10.89
CA ILE A 157 -1.34 -0.24 -9.52
C ILE A 157 -1.26 0.96 -8.58
N GLY A 158 -2.11 0.99 -7.57
CA GLY A 158 -2.10 2.00 -6.52
C GLY A 158 -2.62 1.44 -5.21
N CYS A 159 -2.70 2.30 -4.22
CA CYS A 159 -3.34 2.03 -2.94
C CYS A 159 -4.63 2.84 -2.82
N VAL A 160 -5.62 2.29 -2.14
CA VAL A 160 -6.85 2.99 -1.80
C VAL A 160 -6.95 3.10 -0.29
N VAL A 161 -7.22 4.29 0.19
CA VAL A 161 -7.51 4.57 1.61
C VAL A 161 -8.99 4.87 1.75
N VAL A 162 -9.64 4.15 2.65
CA VAL A 162 -11.02 4.38 3.06
C VAL A 162 -11.01 4.84 4.51
N ASP A 163 -11.41 6.08 4.75
CA ASP A 163 -11.48 6.69 6.07
C ASP A 163 -12.64 7.69 6.17
N ALA A 164 -12.74 8.42 7.26
CA ALA A 164 -13.78 9.44 7.47
C ALA A 164 -13.74 10.59 6.44
N ALA A 165 -12.60 10.81 5.77
CA ALA A 165 -12.48 11.81 4.70
C ALA A 165 -12.97 11.28 3.35
N GLY A 166 -13.27 9.99 3.24
CA GLY A 166 -13.80 9.34 2.04
C GLY A 166 -12.84 8.30 1.44
N VAL A 167 -13.02 8.03 0.14
CA VAL A 167 -12.23 7.05 -0.61
C VAL A 167 -11.23 7.77 -1.49
N ARG A 168 -9.95 7.55 -1.24
CA ARG A 168 -8.83 8.21 -1.93
C ARG A 168 -7.91 7.20 -2.60
N LEU A 169 -7.48 7.52 -3.82
CA LEU A 169 -6.43 6.81 -4.52
C LEU A 169 -5.08 7.45 -4.19
N VAL A 170 -4.12 6.65 -3.69
CA VAL A 170 -2.73 7.05 -3.46
C VAL A 170 -1.84 6.25 -4.41
N HIS A 171 -1.20 6.93 -5.35
CA HIS A 171 -0.45 6.27 -6.41
C HIS A 171 0.65 7.16 -7.00
N ALA A 172 1.64 6.54 -7.64
CA ALA A 172 2.58 7.27 -8.49
C ALA A 172 1.90 7.53 -9.84
N SER A 173 1.30 8.71 -9.97
CA SER A 173 0.42 9.06 -11.09
C SER A 173 1.19 9.30 -12.38
N TYR A 174 0.77 8.66 -13.46
CA TYR A 174 1.25 8.93 -14.82
C TYR A 174 0.44 10.02 -15.54
N THR A 175 -0.57 10.59 -14.87
CA THR A 175 -1.45 11.65 -15.38
C THR A 175 -1.24 12.94 -14.60
N GLY A 176 -1.72 14.06 -15.12
CA GLY A 176 -1.64 15.35 -14.44
C GLY A 176 -0.20 15.78 -14.16
N ALA A 177 0.12 16.05 -12.91
CA ALA A 177 1.45 16.53 -12.47
C ALA A 177 2.55 15.46 -12.54
N GLN A 178 2.21 14.21 -12.80
CA GLN A 178 3.13 13.06 -12.86
C GLN A 178 3.99 12.92 -11.61
N VAL A 179 3.33 12.87 -10.46
CA VAL A 179 3.96 12.68 -9.16
C VAL A 179 3.18 11.65 -8.35
N VAL A 180 3.76 11.21 -7.23
CA VAL A 180 2.97 10.51 -6.21
C VAL A 180 1.92 11.47 -5.65
N THR A 181 0.68 11.09 -5.73
CA THR A 181 -0.47 11.92 -5.34
C THR A 181 -1.49 11.13 -4.53
N SER A 182 -2.28 11.84 -3.75
CA SER A 182 -3.50 11.36 -3.09
C SER A 182 -4.67 12.18 -3.63
N GLU A 183 -5.61 11.51 -4.28
CA GLU A 183 -6.76 12.17 -4.93
C GLU A 183 -8.06 11.40 -4.68
N PRO A 184 -9.24 12.06 -4.71
CA PRO A 184 -10.51 11.35 -4.59
C PRO A 184 -10.64 10.27 -5.67
N LEU A 185 -10.94 9.03 -5.29
CA LEU A 185 -10.99 7.90 -6.22
C LEU A 185 -12.04 8.12 -7.32
N ALA A 186 -13.17 8.71 -6.97
CA ALA A 186 -14.29 8.96 -7.89
C ALA A 186 -13.93 9.87 -9.08
N THR A 187 -12.90 10.70 -8.96
CA THR A 187 -12.47 11.65 -10.01
C THR A 187 -11.08 11.36 -10.55
N ALA A 188 -10.41 10.32 -10.06
CA ALA A 188 -9.06 9.98 -10.47
C ALA A 188 -9.00 9.52 -11.94
N GLN A 189 -8.19 10.20 -12.75
CA GLN A 189 -8.10 9.92 -14.18
C GLN A 189 -7.61 8.50 -14.47
N ALA A 190 -6.74 7.94 -13.63
CA ALA A 190 -6.28 6.56 -13.76
C ALA A 190 -7.41 5.54 -13.60
N ILE A 191 -8.38 5.81 -12.73
CA ILE A 191 -9.60 5.00 -12.55
C ILE A 191 -10.48 5.11 -13.79
N ILE A 192 -10.77 6.34 -14.25
CA ILE A 192 -11.59 6.58 -15.42
C ILE A 192 -11.03 5.88 -16.66
N ASN A 193 -9.73 5.97 -16.88
CA ASN A 193 -9.02 5.32 -18.00
C ASN A 193 -9.09 3.78 -17.96
N SER A 194 -9.25 3.19 -16.80
CA SER A 194 -9.26 1.72 -16.62
C SER A 194 -10.66 1.10 -16.69
N ARG A 195 -11.72 1.89 -16.75
CA ARG A 195 -13.11 1.45 -16.67
C ARG A 195 -13.44 0.27 -17.59
N ALA A 196 -13.02 0.33 -18.84
CA ALA A 196 -13.35 -0.70 -19.84
C ALA A 196 -12.67 -2.06 -19.55
N LYS A 197 -11.56 -2.09 -18.83
CA LYS A 197 -10.80 -3.30 -18.49
C LYS A 197 -11.06 -3.80 -17.08
N GLY A 198 -11.75 -3.00 -16.27
CA GLY A 198 -12.12 -3.34 -14.90
C GLY A 198 -11.06 -3.02 -13.86
N TYR A 199 -11.41 -3.34 -12.63
CA TYR A 199 -10.65 -3.07 -11.42
C TYR A 199 -10.58 -4.31 -10.54
N PHE A 200 -9.45 -4.49 -9.87
CA PHE A 200 -9.27 -5.50 -8.83
C PHE A 200 -8.89 -4.79 -7.54
N VAL A 201 -9.59 -5.06 -6.45
CA VAL A 201 -9.36 -4.43 -5.14
C VAL A 201 -9.16 -5.52 -4.11
N SER A 202 -8.14 -5.38 -3.27
CA SER A 202 -7.88 -6.31 -2.17
C SER A 202 -7.38 -5.56 -0.93
N PRO A 203 -7.77 -5.98 0.28
CA PRO A 203 -7.27 -5.35 1.49
C PRO A 203 -5.79 -5.65 1.73
N VAL A 204 -5.15 -4.79 2.52
CA VAL A 204 -3.77 -4.97 3.02
C VAL A 204 -3.84 -5.16 4.54
N MET A 205 -3.06 -6.12 5.07
CA MET A 205 -3.03 -6.41 6.51
C MET A 205 -4.39 -6.80 7.09
N HIS A 206 -5.26 -7.42 6.30
CA HIS A 206 -6.59 -7.81 6.74
C HIS A 206 -6.59 -9.17 7.47
N ASP A 207 -5.77 -10.11 7.00
CA ASP A 207 -5.72 -11.48 7.51
C ASP A 207 -4.62 -11.71 8.57
N ASP A 208 -4.82 -12.73 9.39
CA ASP A 208 -3.87 -13.13 10.43
C ASP A 208 -2.56 -13.67 9.84
N ARG A 209 -2.61 -14.27 8.66
CA ARG A 209 -1.43 -14.81 7.96
C ARG A 209 -0.40 -13.74 7.65
N LEU A 210 -0.84 -12.61 7.10
CA LEU A 210 0.07 -11.52 6.75
C LEU A 210 0.62 -10.83 8.01
N ALA A 211 -0.21 -10.70 9.05
CA ALA A 211 0.22 -10.21 10.36
C ALA A 211 1.27 -11.13 10.99
N ASP A 212 1.07 -12.44 10.94
CA ASP A 212 2.05 -13.43 11.42
C ASP A 212 3.39 -13.36 10.68
N LEU A 213 3.36 -13.22 9.34
CA LEU A 213 4.57 -13.08 8.54
C LEU A 213 5.33 -11.79 8.91
N TRP A 214 4.60 -10.69 9.07
CA TRP A 214 5.17 -9.41 9.48
C TRP A 214 5.81 -9.50 10.88
N LEU A 215 5.10 -10.04 11.87
CA LEU A 215 5.59 -10.22 13.23
C LEU A 215 6.87 -11.07 13.28
N ARG A 216 6.89 -12.17 12.54
CA ARG A 216 8.06 -13.05 12.46
C ARG A 216 9.20 -12.48 11.62
N GLY A 217 9.00 -11.36 10.93
CA GLY A 217 9.94 -10.84 9.94
C GLY A 217 10.20 -11.86 8.82
N ALA A 218 9.20 -12.66 8.51
CA ALA A 218 9.30 -13.68 7.48
C ALA A 218 9.08 -13.10 6.08
N SER A 219 9.70 -13.72 5.09
CA SER A 219 9.51 -13.33 3.69
C SER A 219 8.08 -13.57 3.23
N VAL A 220 7.57 -12.66 2.40
CA VAL A 220 6.29 -12.76 1.69
C VAL A 220 6.61 -13.01 0.21
N PRO A 221 6.86 -14.26 -0.20
CA PRO A 221 7.21 -14.56 -1.59
C PRO A 221 6.00 -14.34 -2.50
N LEU A 222 6.24 -13.72 -3.66
CA LEU A 222 5.21 -13.53 -4.66
C LEU A 222 4.66 -14.89 -5.09
N ARG A 223 3.34 -15.08 -5.03
CA ARG A 223 2.69 -16.32 -5.47
C ARG A 223 2.94 -16.52 -6.98
N LYS A 224 3.21 -17.74 -7.36
CA LYS A 224 3.23 -18.09 -8.78
C LYS A 224 1.82 -17.94 -9.36
N SER A 225 1.70 -17.32 -10.51
CA SER A 225 0.44 -17.19 -11.29
C SER A 225 -0.03 -18.55 -11.79
#